data_7b62937d8b37b520dcc676eadd63ac00
#
_entry.id   7b62937d8b37b520dcc676eadd63ac00
#
_cell.length_a   1.000
_cell.length_b   1.000
_cell.length_c   1.000
_cell.angle_alpha   90.00
_cell.angle_beta   90.00
_cell.angle_gamma   90.00
#
_symmetry.space_group_name_H-M   'P 1'
#
loop_
_entity.id
_entity.type
_entity.pdbx_description
1 polymer ?
#
loop_
_entity_poly.entity_id
_entity_poly.type
_entity_poly.pdbx_seq_one_letter_code
_entity_poly.pdbx_strand_id
1 'polypeptide(L)'
;MNIPFQKYHHGNLRDDILKVAYSFVKENGYAAMSLRGIADQCNVSATAIYRHYKTKEHLLADVVVKGFVEFNISVEGREEDDIFQRSENYLAFAFDNYNIYDLLFSQSVVEFLKFPQILEVADKAFESLLESVKEHDKSLNDLSASNKAIHIWSFLHGMSSISKKMDVAFNLPDSEMPIPVRSVKRARENLKQFIEDLF
;
A
#
# COMPACT_ATOMS: atom_id res chain seq x y z
N MET A 1 -29.35 -2.93 25.73
CA MET A 1 -29.11 -1.56 25.27
C MET A 1 -29.30 -1.52 23.77
N ASN A 2 -30.38 -0.89 23.30
CA ASN A 2 -30.63 -0.78 21.86
C ASN A 2 -29.71 0.30 21.27
N ILE A 3 -28.76 -0.12 20.41
CA ILE A 3 -28.00 0.79 19.57
C ILE A 3 -28.96 1.27 18.48
N PRO A 4 -29.22 2.57 18.30
CA PRO A 4 -30.14 3.06 17.29
C PRO A 4 -29.60 2.75 15.89
N PHE A 5 -30.42 2.10 15.08
CA PHE A 5 -30.17 1.87 13.64
C PHE A 5 -29.93 3.23 12.97
N GLN A 6 -28.69 3.48 12.58
CA GLN A 6 -28.37 4.63 11.74
C GLN A 6 -29.04 4.42 10.38
N LYS A 7 -29.98 5.30 10.06
CA LYS A 7 -30.77 5.30 8.82
C LYS A 7 -29.77 5.42 7.64
N TYR A 8 -29.57 4.35 6.89
CA TYR A 8 -28.78 4.33 5.67
C TYR A 8 -29.30 5.41 4.71
N HIS A 9 -28.46 6.37 4.39
CA HIS A 9 -28.76 7.35 3.34
C HIS A 9 -28.64 6.65 1.98
N HIS A 10 -29.73 6.49 1.27
CA HIS A 10 -29.84 5.84 -0.06
C HIS A 10 -29.12 6.60 -1.19
N GLY A 11 -28.14 7.46 -0.89
CA GLY A 11 -27.46 8.31 -1.87
C GLY A 11 -26.19 7.72 -2.50
N ASN A 12 -25.47 6.82 -1.81
CA ASN A 12 -24.17 6.33 -2.33
C ASN A 12 -23.77 4.93 -1.84
N LEU A 13 -24.64 3.92 -2.09
CA LEU A 13 -24.37 2.55 -1.66
C LEU A 13 -23.03 2.02 -2.20
N ARG A 14 -22.59 2.45 -3.40
CA ARG A 14 -21.29 2.03 -3.96
C ARG A 14 -20.13 2.47 -3.07
N ASP A 15 -20.14 3.70 -2.58
CA ASP A 15 -19.07 4.21 -1.70
C ASP A 15 -19.10 3.53 -0.33
N ASP A 16 -20.29 3.22 0.19
CA ASP A 16 -20.41 2.50 1.45
C ASP A 16 -19.87 1.08 1.32
N ILE A 17 -20.17 0.37 0.22
CA ILE A 17 -19.59 -0.94 -0.11
C ILE A 17 -18.06 -0.84 -0.18
N LEU A 18 -17.53 0.16 -0.88
CA LEU A 18 -16.10 0.36 -1.01
C LEU A 18 -15.42 0.63 0.34
N LYS A 19 -16.01 1.50 1.19
CA LYS A 19 -15.48 1.76 2.53
C LYS A 19 -15.43 0.50 3.39
N VAL A 20 -16.51 -0.28 3.39
CA VAL A 20 -16.59 -1.54 4.16
C VAL A 20 -15.58 -2.56 3.62
N ALA A 21 -15.50 -2.72 2.29
CA ALA A 21 -14.53 -3.62 1.67
C ALA A 21 -13.08 -3.22 1.97
N TYR A 22 -12.77 -1.92 1.92
CA TYR A 22 -11.44 -1.40 2.24
C TYR A 22 -11.06 -1.69 3.70
N SER A 23 -11.94 -1.39 4.65
CA SER A 23 -11.71 -1.68 6.07
C SER A 23 -11.57 -3.18 6.31
N PHE A 24 -12.39 -4.01 5.67
CA PHE A 24 -12.30 -5.46 5.77
C PHE A 24 -10.94 -5.97 5.28
N VAL A 25 -10.50 -5.50 4.10
CA VAL A 25 -9.19 -5.91 3.54
C VAL A 25 -8.06 -5.45 4.44
N LYS A 26 -8.12 -4.23 4.96
CA LYS A 26 -7.10 -3.69 5.88
C LYS A 26 -6.92 -4.57 7.12
N GLU A 27 -8.00 -5.09 7.67
CA GLU A 27 -7.99 -5.93 8.88
C GLU A 27 -7.68 -7.40 8.59
N ASN A 28 -8.28 -7.98 7.53
CA ASN A 28 -8.35 -9.42 7.33
C ASN A 28 -7.60 -9.92 6.07
N GLY A 29 -7.09 -9.00 5.24
CA GLY A 29 -6.51 -9.32 3.95
C GLY A 29 -7.55 -9.62 2.85
N TYR A 30 -7.14 -9.43 1.61
CA TYR A 30 -8.02 -9.56 0.44
C TYR A 30 -8.47 -10.99 0.14
N ALA A 31 -7.68 -11.99 0.55
CA ALA A 31 -8.01 -13.40 0.33
C ALA A 31 -9.30 -13.81 1.04
N ALA A 32 -9.49 -13.33 2.26
CA ALA A 32 -10.66 -13.61 3.11
C ALA A 32 -11.95 -12.90 2.64
N MET A 33 -11.86 -11.86 1.80
CA MET A 33 -13.02 -11.07 1.38
C MET A 33 -13.93 -11.86 0.43
N SER A 34 -15.25 -11.71 0.61
CA SER A 34 -16.27 -12.17 -0.32
C SER A 34 -17.36 -11.13 -0.50
N LEU A 35 -17.99 -11.05 -1.70
CA LEU A 35 -19.09 -10.12 -1.94
C LEU A 35 -20.28 -10.34 -1.00
N ARG A 36 -20.57 -11.59 -0.62
CA ARG A 36 -21.60 -11.91 0.37
C ARG A 36 -21.27 -11.35 1.76
N GLY A 37 -20.04 -11.61 2.23
CA GLY A 37 -19.60 -11.08 3.52
C GLY A 37 -19.63 -9.56 3.61
N ILE A 38 -19.29 -8.88 2.50
CA ILE A 38 -19.43 -7.41 2.42
C ILE A 38 -20.91 -6.98 2.39
N ALA A 39 -21.80 -7.72 1.70
CA ALA A 39 -23.23 -7.44 1.72
C ALA A 39 -23.81 -7.50 3.16
N ASP A 40 -23.44 -8.55 3.88
CA ASP A 40 -23.86 -8.75 5.27
C ASP A 40 -23.39 -7.60 6.18
N GLN A 41 -22.11 -7.17 6.03
CA GLN A 41 -21.57 -6.03 6.77
C GLN A 41 -22.22 -4.68 6.41
N CYS A 42 -22.59 -4.50 5.14
CA CYS A 42 -23.34 -3.33 4.68
C CYS A 42 -24.84 -3.39 5.04
N ASN A 43 -25.31 -4.50 5.62
CA ASN A 43 -26.73 -4.77 5.89
C ASN A 43 -27.63 -4.62 4.65
N VAL A 44 -27.15 -5.13 3.50
CA VAL A 44 -27.88 -5.13 2.22
C VAL A 44 -27.97 -6.55 1.66
N SER A 45 -28.89 -6.74 0.70
CA SER A 45 -28.99 -8.03 0.01
C SER A 45 -27.78 -8.27 -0.90
N ALA A 46 -27.38 -9.53 -1.10
CA ALA A 46 -26.37 -9.88 -2.06
C ALA A 46 -26.67 -9.33 -3.47
N THR A 47 -27.96 -9.33 -3.87
CA THR A 47 -28.42 -8.74 -5.13
C THR A 47 -28.09 -7.24 -5.24
N ALA A 48 -28.13 -6.49 -4.13
CA ALA A 48 -27.80 -5.07 -4.12
C ALA A 48 -26.31 -4.85 -4.43
N ILE A 49 -25.40 -5.67 -3.87
CA ILE A 49 -23.97 -5.59 -4.19
C ILE A 49 -23.71 -5.92 -5.65
N TYR A 50 -24.31 -7.00 -6.20
CA TYR A 50 -24.09 -7.39 -7.58
C TYR A 50 -24.55 -6.37 -8.63
N ARG A 51 -25.40 -5.40 -8.24
CA ARG A 51 -25.75 -4.25 -9.11
C ARG A 51 -24.59 -3.27 -9.26
N HIS A 52 -23.68 -3.18 -8.27
CA HIS A 52 -22.54 -2.27 -8.27
C HIS A 52 -21.24 -2.98 -8.67
N TYR A 53 -21.05 -4.21 -8.22
CA TYR A 53 -19.83 -4.99 -8.42
C TYR A 53 -20.18 -6.40 -8.92
N LYS A 54 -19.94 -6.65 -10.22
CA LYS A 54 -20.28 -7.94 -10.84
C LYS A 54 -19.45 -9.11 -10.29
N THR A 55 -18.21 -8.85 -9.88
CA THR A 55 -17.29 -9.85 -9.32
C THR A 55 -16.53 -9.28 -8.14
N LYS A 56 -15.91 -10.16 -7.34
CA LYS A 56 -14.97 -9.77 -6.27
C LYS A 56 -13.82 -8.93 -6.84
N GLU A 57 -13.33 -9.28 -8.03
CA GLU A 57 -12.22 -8.60 -8.68
C GLU A 57 -12.53 -7.13 -8.99
N HIS A 58 -13.77 -6.81 -9.44
CA HIS A 58 -14.19 -5.42 -9.65
C HIS A 58 -14.20 -4.61 -8.35
N LEU A 59 -14.61 -5.20 -7.23
CA LEU A 59 -14.57 -4.52 -5.93
C LEU A 59 -13.12 -4.37 -5.44
N LEU A 60 -12.29 -5.40 -5.62
CA LEU A 60 -10.87 -5.30 -5.28
C LEU A 60 -10.15 -4.25 -6.12
N ALA A 61 -10.51 -4.07 -7.39
CA ALA A 61 -9.94 -3.03 -8.23
C ALA A 61 -10.19 -1.62 -7.64
N ASP A 62 -11.41 -1.34 -7.18
CA ASP A 62 -11.70 -0.06 -6.52
C ASP A 62 -10.98 0.06 -5.15
N VAL A 63 -10.82 -1.06 -4.41
CA VAL A 63 -10.02 -1.10 -3.17
C VAL A 63 -8.55 -0.78 -3.46
N VAL A 64 -7.99 -1.33 -4.55
CA VAL A 64 -6.61 -1.04 -5.00
C VAL A 64 -6.44 0.43 -5.36
N VAL A 65 -7.37 1.00 -6.15
CA VAL A 65 -7.33 2.44 -6.48
C VAL A 65 -7.32 3.29 -5.21
N LYS A 66 -8.24 3.01 -4.27
CA LYS A 66 -8.28 3.70 -2.99
C LYS A 66 -6.99 3.53 -2.19
N GLY A 67 -6.44 2.32 -2.18
CA GLY A 67 -5.18 2.00 -1.49
C GLY A 67 -4.00 2.77 -2.07
N PHE A 68 -3.87 2.86 -3.41
CA PHE A 68 -2.82 3.67 -4.05
C PHE A 68 -3.00 5.17 -3.78
N VAL A 69 -4.23 5.69 -3.76
CA VAL A 69 -4.46 7.10 -3.39
C VAL A 69 -3.98 7.38 -1.96
N GLU A 70 -4.31 6.52 -0.99
CA GLU A 70 -3.85 6.67 0.39
C GLU A 70 -2.32 6.49 0.50
N PHE A 71 -1.76 5.53 -0.24
CA PHE A 71 -0.32 5.31 -0.33
C PHE A 71 0.41 6.56 -0.84
N ASN A 72 -0.04 7.11 -1.99
CA ASN A 72 0.57 8.29 -2.59
C ASN A 72 0.56 9.49 -1.62
N ILE A 73 -0.59 9.78 -1.02
CA ILE A 73 -0.70 10.85 -0.01
C ILE A 73 0.25 10.61 1.18
N SER A 74 0.35 9.38 1.66
CA SER A 74 1.21 9.03 2.79
C SER A 74 2.69 9.17 2.44
N VAL A 75 3.10 8.75 1.24
CA VAL A 75 4.50 8.78 0.79
C VAL A 75 4.94 10.20 0.44
N GLU A 76 4.09 10.97 -0.23
CA GLU A 76 4.37 12.38 -0.54
C GLU A 76 4.61 13.19 0.74
N GLY A 77 3.84 12.89 1.80
CA GLY A 77 4.00 13.55 3.09
C GLY A 77 3.73 15.06 2.99
N ARG A 78 4.68 15.88 3.47
CA ARG A 78 4.66 17.34 3.38
C ARG A 78 5.48 17.83 2.20
N GLU A 79 5.20 19.05 1.73
CA GLU A 79 5.92 19.66 0.59
C GLU A 79 7.44 19.74 0.82
N GLU A 80 7.86 19.96 2.08
CA GLU A 80 9.27 20.01 2.47
C GLU A 80 9.95 18.65 2.65
N ASP A 81 9.21 17.53 2.56
CA ASP A 81 9.76 16.20 2.80
C ASP A 81 10.68 15.79 1.63
N ASP A 82 11.93 15.50 1.97
CA ASP A 82 12.93 15.03 1.02
C ASP A 82 12.79 13.53 0.71
N ILE A 83 13.64 13.01 -0.17
CA ILE A 83 13.62 11.59 -0.58
C ILE A 83 13.82 10.64 0.62
N PHE A 84 14.54 11.06 1.66
CA PHE A 84 14.76 10.24 2.86
C PHE A 84 13.48 10.14 3.67
N GLN A 85 12.81 11.28 3.93
CA GLN A 85 11.54 11.30 4.64
C GLN A 85 10.45 10.55 3.87
N ARG A 86 10.38 10.72 2.54
CA ARG A 86 9.45 9.96 1.69
C ARG A 86 9.73 8.46 1.72
N SER A 87 11.00 8.04 1.83
CA SER A 87 11.37 6.62 2.00
C SER A 87 10.94 6.08 3.37
N GLU A 88 11.06 6.87 4.43
CA GLU A 88 10.53 6.51 5.76
C GLU A 88 9.00 6.40 5.74
N ASN A 89 8.31 7.35 5.10
CA ASN A 89 6.86 7.33 4.92
C ASN A 89 6.40 6.08 4.15
N TYR A 90 7.14 5.67 3.11
CA TYR A 90 6.90 4.43 2.37
C TYR A 90 6.92 3.21 3.29
N LEU A 91 7.98 3.04 4.08
CA LEU A 91 8.08 1.92 5.01
C LEU A 91 7.02 1.98 6.09
N ALA A 92 6.71 3.16 6.64
CA ALA A 92 5.65 3.34 7.63
C ALA A 92 4.30 2.89 7.07
N PHE A 93 3.94 3.34 5.85
CA PHE A 93 2.70 2.89 5.20
C PHE A 93 2.66 1.37 5.03
N ALA A 94 3.76 0.78 4.53
CA ALA A 94 3.85 -0.65 4.28
C ALA A 94 3.68 -1.49 5.55
N PHE A 95 4.16 -1.00 6.70
CA PHE A 95 4.02 -1.71 7.99
C PHE A 95 2.65 -1.49 8.62
N ASP A 96 2.17 -0.25 8.65
CA ASP A 96 0.91 0.12 9.31
C ASP A 96 -0.32 -0.38 8.53
N ASN A 97 -0.17 -0.57 7.21
CA ASN A 97 -1.25 -0.97 6.30
C ASN A 97 -0.90 -2.23 5.51
N TYR A 98 -0.20 -3.20 6.13
CA TYR A 98 0.38 -4.34 5.42
C TYR A 98 -0.58 -5.07 4.48
N ASN A 99 -1.81 -5.36 4.91
CA ASN A 99 -2.77 -6.08 4.07
C ASN A 99 -3.20 -5.28 2.82
N ILE A 100 -3.26 -3.95 2.93
CA ILE A 100 -3.49 -3.08 1.77
C ILE A 100 -2.24 -3.06 0.91
N TYR A 101 -1.06 -2.85 1.50
CA TYR A 101 0.21 -2.86 0.79
C TYR A 101 0.44 -4.18 0.01
N ASP A 102 0.18 -5.32 0.65
CA ASP A 102 0.26 -6.64 0.00
C ASP A 102 -0.68 -6.75 -1.19
N LEU A 103 -1.91 -6.22 -1.10
CA LEU A 103 -2.85 -6.19 -2.21
C LEU A 103 -2.34 -5.30 -3.36
N LEU A 104 -1.76 -4.10 -3.06
CA LEU A 104 -1.26 -3.18 -4.09
C LEU A 104 -0.14 -3.80 -4.94
N PHE A 105 0.71 -4.64 -4.31
CA PHE A 105 1.90 -5.21 -4.94
C PHE A 105 1.86 -6.74 -5.10
N SER A 106 0.68 -7.37 -4.95
CA SER A 106 0.52 -8.81 -5.10
C SER A 106 0.69 -9.27 -6.55
N GLN A 107 0.96 -10.57 -6.74
CA GLN A 107 1.09 -11.18 -8.07
C GLN A 107 -0.19 -11.08 -8.93
N SER A 108 -1.32 -10.74 -8.34
CA SER A 108 -2.56 -10.46 -9.05
C SER A 108 -2.54 -9.14 -9.86
N VAL A 109 -1.42 -8.39 -9.83
CA VAL A 109 -1.21 -7.18 -10.65
C VAL A 109 -1.49 -7.42 -12.14
N VAL A 110 -1.20 -8.60 -12.67
CA VAL A 110 -1.47 -8.93 -14.07
C VAL A 110 -2.96 -8.87 -14.38
N GLU A 111 -3.82 -9.29 -13.45
CA GLU A 111 -5.27 -9.18 -13.59
C GLU A 111 -5.73 -7.71 -13.50
N PHE A 112 -5.05 -6.89 -12.69
CA PHE A 112 -5.38 -5.46 -12.55
C PHE A 112 -5.05 -4.63 -13.79
N LEU A 113 -4.21 -5.11 -14.71
CA LEU A 113 -4.00 -4.45 -16.02
C LEU A 113 -5.29 -4.32 -16.85
N LYS A 114 -6.34 -5.06 -16.49
CA LYS A 114 -7.68 -4.90 -17.06
C LYS A 114 -8.41 -3.64 -16.55
N PHE A 115 -7.87 -2.96 -15.54
CA PHE A 115 -8.49 -1.81 -14.86
C PHE A 115 -7.63 -0.56 -15.04
N PRO A 116 -7.84 0.24 -16.11
CA PRO A 116 -6.99 1.39 -16.43
C PRO A 116 -6.82 2.40 -15.27
N GLN A 117 -7.84 2.54 -14.42
CA GLN A 117 -7.81 3.42 -13.27
C GLN A 117 -6.75 3.02 -12.22
N ILE A 118 -6.35 1.73 -12.16
CA ILE A 118 -5.28 1.28 -11.28
C ILE A 118 -3.92 1.75 -11.83
N LEU A 119 -3.73 1.62 -13.14
CA LEU A 119 -2.48 2.04 -13.79
C LEU A 119 -2.23 3.53 -13.55
N GLU A 120 -3.27 4.37 -13.70
CA GLU A 120 -3.16 5.81 -13.49
C GLU A 120 -2.65 6.16 -12.07
N VAL A 121 -3.16 5.52 -11.02
CA VAL A 121 -2.74 5.82 -9.64
C VAL A 121 -1.40 5.16 -9.29
N ALA A 122 -1.05 4.04 -9.90
CA ALA A 122 0.25 3.38 -9.72
C ALA A 122 1.37 4.17 -10.43
N ASP A 123 1.11 4.68 -11.64
CA ASP A 123 2.06 5.51 -12.38
C ASP A 123 2.40 6.78 -11.58
N LYS A 124 1.40 7.45 -11.00
CA LYS A 124 1.63 8.62 -10.12
C LYS A 124 2.57 8.32 -8.95
N ALA A 125 2.47 7.12 -8.35
CA ALA A 125 3.38 6.71 -7.26
C ALA A 125 4.84 6.68 -7.73
N PHE A 126 5.09 6.16 -8.92
CA PHE A 126 6.44 6.07 -9.47
C PHE A 126 6.94 7.43 -9.99
N GLU A 127 6.07 8.22 -10.61
CA GLU A 127 6.39 9.59 -11.04
C GLU A 127 6.83 10.46 -9.87
N SER A 128 6.12 10.41 -8.73
CA SER A 128 6.49 11.15 -7.52
C SER A 128 7.87 10.73 -6.98
N LEU A 129 8.20 9.44 -7.01
CA LEU A 129 9.54 8.97 -6.65
C LEU A 129 10.60 9.48 -7.62
N LEU A 130 10.33 9.42 -8.92
CA LEU A 130 11.25 9.88 -9.96
C LEU A 130 11.55 11.39 -9.84
N GLU A 131 10.52 12.19 -9.54
CA GLU A 131 10.67 13.62 -9.26
C GLU A 131 11.54 13.85 -8.04
N SER A 132 11.30 13.13 -6.93
CA SER A 132 12.12 13.26 -5.71
C SER A 132 13.59 12.91 -5.93
N VAL A 133 13.87 11.91 -6.78
CA VAL A 133 15.25 11.56 -7.18
C VAL A 133 15.91 12.70 -7.95
N LYS A 134 15.19 13.32 -8.90
CA LYS A 134 15.69 14.47 -9.69
C LYS A 134 15.86 15.74 -8.85
N GLU A 135 15.00 15.94 -7.86
CA GLU A 135 15.12 17.04 -6.92
C GLU A 135 16.34 16.90 -6.02
N HIS A 136 16.62 15.67 -5.57
CA HIS A 136 17.77 15.37 -4.72
C HIS A 136 19.10 15.53 -5.46
N ASP A 137 19.19 15.05 -6.71
CA ASP A 137 20.39 15.21 -7.54
C ASP A 137 20.03 15.75 -8.95
N LYS A 138 20.13 17.06 -9.09
CA LYS A 138 19.81 17.79 -10.34
C LYS A 138 20.81 17.54 -11.48
N SER A 139 21.91 16.83 -11.23
CA SER A 139 22.90 16.46 -12.25
C SER A 139 22.50 15.24 -13.07
N LEU A 140 21.49 14.48 -12.61
CA LEU A 140 21.07 13.24 -13.25
C LEU A 140 20.33 13.51 -14.57
N ASN A 141 20.68 12.74 -15.60
CA ASN A 141 19.83 12.62 -16.78
C ASN A 141 18.65 11.67 -16.51
N ASP A 142 17.66 11.67 -17.42
CA ASP A 142 16.42 10.87 -17.24
C ASP A 142 16.68 9.39 -17.02
N LEU A 143 17.64 8.79 -17.74
CA LEU A 143 17.97 7.37 -17.58
C LEU A 143 18.59 7.09 -16.22
N SER A 144 19.53 7.92 -15.79
CA SER A 144 20.18 7.76 -14.48
C SER A 144 19.19 7.97 -13.34
N ALA A 145 18.30 8.96 -13.44
CA ALA A 145 17.24 9.18 -12.46
C ALA A 145 16.27 8.00 -12.38
N SER A 146 15.85 7.46 -13.52
CA SER A 146 14.99 6.26 -13.57
C SER A 146 15.66 5.04 -12.94
N ASN A 147 16.94 4.80 -13.22
CA ASN A 147 17.68 3.70 -12.61
C ASN A 147 17.77 3.84 -11.10
N LYS A 148 18.05 5.04 -10.58
CA LYS A 148 18.07 5.28 -9.13
C LYS A 148 16.69 5.11 -8.50
N ALA A 149 15.63 5.61 -9.13
CA ALA A 149 14.26 5.41 -8.67
C ALA A 149 13.91 3.92 -8.55
N ILE A 150 14.26 3.10 -9.55
CA ILE A 150 14.08 1.64 -9.50
C ILE A 150 14.90 1.00 -8.39
N HIS A 151 16.14 1.42 -8.15
CA HIS A 151 16.96 0.88 -7.06
C HIS A 151 16.33 1.19 -5.70
N ILE A 152 15.91 2.45 -5.46
CA ILE A 152 15.25 2.86 -4.22
C ILE A 152 13.94 2.09 -4.02
N TRP A 153 13.09 2.05 -5.04
CA TRP A 153 11.81 1.33 -4.95
C TRP A 153 12.03 -0.16 -4.67
N SER A 154 12.95 -0.82 -5.39
CA SER A 154 13.25 -2.24 -5.18
C SER A 154 13.79 -2.52 -3.78
N PHE A 155 14.63 -1.61 -3.25
CA PHE A 155 15.13 -1.69 -1.89
C PHE A 155 14.00 -1.56 -0.86
N LEU A 156 13.17 -0.52 -0.96
CA LEU A 156 12.07 -0.28 -0.03
C LEU A 156 11.02 -1.41 -0.08
N HIS A 157 10.68 -1.87 -1.29
CA HIS A 157 9.76 -2.99 -1.47
C HIS A 157 10.31 -4.30 -0.90
N GLY A 158 11.58 -4.61 -1.19
CA GLY A 158 12.29 -5.75 -0.62
C GLY A 158 12.35 -5.69 0.90
N MET A 159 12.70 -4.52 1.46
CA MET A 159 12.76 -4.27 2.89
C MET A 159 11.40 -4.51 3.56
N SER A 160 10.32 -3.97 2.98
CA SER A 160 8.95 -4.16 3.48
C SER A 160 8.54 -5.64 3.49
N SER A 161 8.78 -6.34 2.38
CA SER A 161 8.44 -7.77 2.22
C SER A 161 9.23 -8.68 3.16
N ILE A 162 10.55 -8.44 3.30
CA ILE A 162 11.43 -9.21 4.17
C ILE A 162 11.08 -8.94 5.65
N SER A 163 10.91 -7.68 6.02
CA SER A 163 10.59 -7.28 7.40
C SER A 163 9.31 -7.94 7.90
N LYS A 164 8.27 -7.99 7.08
CA LYS A 164 7.00 -8.63 7.47
C LYS A 164 7.17 -10.11 7.78
N LYS A 165 7.98 -10.83 7.00
CA LYS A 165 8.27 -12.25 7.22
C LYS A 165 9.08 -12.49 8.48
N MET A 166 9.80 -11.47 8.95
CA MET A 166 10.70 -11.54 10.11
C MET A 166 10.13 -10.86 11.36
N ASP A 167 8.89 -10.37 11.32
CA ASP A 167 8.28 -9.51 12.34
C ASP A 167 8.40 -10.08 13.77
N VAL A 168 8.12 -11.38 13.92
CA VAL A 168 8.26 -12.06 15.22
C VAL A 168 9.72 -12.10 15.71
N ALA A 169 10.67 -12.23 14.79
CA ALA A 169 12.09 -12.35 15.14
C ALA A 169 12.72 -11.00 15.53
N PHE A 170 12.12 -9.86 15.17
CA PHE A 170 12.57 -8.54 15.62
C PHE A 170 12.41 -8.30 17.13
N ASN A 171 11.58 -9.10 17.80
CA ASN A 171 11.38 -9.02 19.24
C ASN A 171 12.40 -9.84 20.04
N LEU A 172 13.29 -10.58 19.37
CA LEU A 172 14.36 -11.32 20.04
C LEU A 172 15.46 -10.39 20.56
N PRO A 173 16.15 -10.75 21.65
CA PRO A 173 17.39 -10.08 22.05
C PRO A 173 18.42 -10.11 20.91
N ASP A 174 19.22 -9.07 20.76
CA ASP A 174 20.20 -8.97 19.68
C ASP A 174 21.19 -10.15 19.63
N SER A 175 21.52 -10.75 20.80
CA SER A 175 22.38 -11.92 20.92
C SER A 175 21.77 -13.21 20.32
N GLU A 176 20.44 -13.30 20.30
CA GLU A 176 19.66 -14.46 19.83
C GLU A 176 19.10 -14.24 18.42
N MET A 177 19.18 -12.99 17.93
CA MET A 177 18.61 -12.61 16.63
C MET A 177 19.45 -13.19 15.49
N PRO A 178 18.86 -13.93 14.54
CA PRO A 178 19.57 -14.43 13.37
C PRO A 178 20.26 -13.29 12.56
N ILE A 179 21.40 -13.57 11.97
CA ILE A 179 22.18 -12.56 11.20
C ILE A 179 21.32 -11.81 10.17
N PRO A 180 20.50 -12.46 9.33
CA PRO A 180 19.67 -11.74 8.37
C PRO A 180 18.66 -10.78 9.02
N VAL A 181 18.03 -11.19 10.13
CA VAL A 181 17.06 -10.36 10.87
C VAL A 181 17.75 -9.12 11.45
N ARG A 182 18.91 -9.32 12.10
CA ARG A 182 19.72 -8.24 12.65
C ARG A 182 20.21 -7.27 11.57
N SER A 183 20.56 -7.79 10.38
CA SER A 183 20.98 -6.97 9.24
C SER A 183 19.83 -6.12 8.71
N VAL A 184 18.64 -6.68 8.59
CA VAL A 184 17.43 -5.95 8.17
C VAL A 184 17.05 -4.88 9.20
N LYS A 185 17.11 -5.21 10.51
CA LYS A 185 16.87 -4.25 11.59
C LYS A 185 17.82 -3.05 11.49
N ARG A 186 19.13 -3.30 11.34
CA ARG A 186 20.15 -2.25 11.17
C ARG A 186 19.91 -1.40 9.93
N ALA A 187 19.54 -2.02 8.80
CA ALA A 187 19.25 -1.30 7.57
C ALA A 187 18.05 -0.35 7.75
N ARG A 188 17.00 -0.78 8.47
CA ARG A 188 15.85 0.08 8.81
C ARG A 188 16.24 1.25 9.71
N GLU A 189 17.05 0.99 10.75
CA GLU A 189 17.53 2.01 11.69
C GLU A 189 18.47 3.03 11.03
N ASN A 190 19.08 2.68 9.89
CA ASN A 190 20.01 3.53 9.14
C ASN A 190 19.53 3.77 7.70
N LEU A 191 18.22 3.86 7.50
CA LEU A 191 17.61 3.98 6.17
C LEU A 191 18.18 5.12 5.35
N LYS A 192 18.39 6.28 5.96
CA LYS A 192 18.97 7.45 5.30
C LYS A 192 20.31 7.11 4.65
N GLN A 193 21.24 6.48 5.39
CA GLN A 193 22.54 6.09 4.85
C GLN A 193 22.40 5.10 3.69
N PHE A 194 21.50 4.12 3.80
CA PHE A 194 21.26 3.16 2.72
C PHE A 194 20.71 3.80 1.45
N ILE A 195 19.88 4.83 1.58
CA ILE A 195 19.39 5.59 0.41
C ILE A 195 20.52 6.47 -0.14
N GLU A 196 21.30 7.14 0.72
CA GLU A 196 22.44 7.96 0.31
C GLU A 196 23.49 7.16 -0.47
N ASP A 197 23.79 5.95 -0.04
CA ASP A 197 24.75 5.05 -0.70
C ASP A 197 24.32 4.63 -2.13
N LEU A 198 23.07 4.90 -2.52
CA LEU A 198 22.58 4.67 -3.88
C LEU A 198 22.88 5.84 -4.83
N PHE A 199 23.26 7.02 -4.32
CA PHE A 199 23.61 8.21 -5.11
C PHE A 199 25.11 8.33 -5.31
#